data_8887e3730dad64d8f330bd88ee5d01d6
#
_entry.id   8887e3730dad64d8f330bd88ee5d01d6
#
_cell.length_a   1.000
_cell.length_b   1.000
_cell.length_c   1.000
_cell.angle_alpha   90.00
_cell.angle_beta   90.00
_cell.angle_gamma   90.00
#
_symmetry.space_group_name_H-M   'P 1'
#
loop_
_entity.id
_entity.type
_entity.pdbx_description
1 polymer ?
#
loop_
_entity_poly.entity_id
_entity_poly.type
_entity_poly.pdbx_seq_one_letter_code
_entity_poly.pdbx_strand_id
1 'polypeptide(L)'
;MKTFCHVPIELEDLKTQTIDKKRFYETPDGNLYPSITTVLSVRNKKGLFEWRKRVGDEVANYVAVKAANRGTAVHHMCEDYLNNDFDEEKHKKKFLAYCLFKQLAKETLDNVDNIHAQECGLYSDKYKVAGRVDCIAEYNGELSIIDFKTSSKERNDEWNENYYIQASAYAEMFE
;
A
#
# COMPACT_ATOMS: atom_id res chain seq x y z
N MET A 1 20.62 -12.50 0.83
CA MET A 1 19.48 -11.67 0.38
C MET A 1 19.92 -10.94 -0.88
N LYS A 2 19.00 -10.60 -1.79
CA LYS A 2 19.27 -9.74 -2.96
C LYS A 2 19.66 -8.34 -2.48
N THR A 3 20.54 -7.68 -3.22
CA THR A 3 20.81 -6.24 -3.08
C THR A 3 20.14 -5.52 -4.24
N PHE A 4 19.35 -4.51 -3.95
CA PHE A 4 18.60 -3.73 -4.93
C PHE A 4 19.36 -2.50 -5.35
N CYS A 5 19.29 -2.16 -6.63
CA CYS A 5 19.77 -0.88 -7.15
C CYS A 5 18.73 0.22 -6.88
N HIS A 6 19.19 1.41 -6.51
CA HIS A 6 18.34 2.57 -6.32
C HIS A 6 18.67 3.64 -7.37
N VAL A 7 17.65 4.11 -8.07
CA VAL A 7 17.72 5.19 -9.07
C VAL A 7 16.70 6.25 -8.64
N PRO A 8 16.97 6.98 -7.55
CA PRO A 8 15.98 7.85 -6.92
C PRO A 8 15.56 8.99 -7.84
N ILE A 9 14.28 9.31 -7.78
CA ILE A 9 13.68 10.48 -8.41
C ILE A 9 13.24 11.47 -7.33
N GLU A 10 13.29 12.76 -7.65
CA GLU A 10 12.80 13.80 -6.75
C GLU A 10 11.27 13.87 -6.87
N LEU A 11 10.58 13.58 -5.77
CA LEU A 11 9.15 13.76 -5.61
C LEU A 11 8.89 14.67 -4.42
N GLU A 12 7.87 15.51 -4.53
CA GLU A 12 7.48 16.40 -3.45
C GLU A 12 6.79 15.61 -2.32
N ASP A 13 7.17 15.89 -1.07
CA ASP A 13 6.50 15.28 0.08
C ASP A 13 5.16 15.96 0.33
N LEU A 14 4.08 15.18 0.25
CA LEU A 14 2.73 15.68 0.46
C LEU A 14 2.34 15.59 1.93
N LYS A 15 1.96 16.72 2.53
CA LYS A 15 1.41 16.75 3.88
C LYS A 15 0.06 16.03 3.92
N THR A 16 -0.18 15.29 4.99
CA THR A 16 -1.44 14.56 5.17
C THR A 16 -2.27 15.16 6.31
N GLN A 17 -3.58 15.20 6.10
CA GLN A 17 -4.56 15.61 7.12
C GLN A 17 -5.68 14.57 7.20
N THR A 18 -6.25 14.39 8.39
CA THR A 18 -7.44 13.56 8.59
C THR A 18 -8.60 14.45 8.98
N ILE A 19 -9.60 14.55 8.11
CA ILE A 19 -10.83 15.33 8.32
C ILE A 19 -12.00 14.35 8.28
N ASP A 20 -12.83 14.33 9.32
CA ASP A 20 -13.98 13.42 9.45
C ASP A 20 -13.64 11.94 9.17
N LYS A 21 -12.53 11.48 9.72
CA LYS A 21 -11.97 10.10 9.51
C LYS A 21 -11.59 9.77 8.07
N LYS A 22 -11.44 10.77 7.20
CA LYS A 22 -11.00 10.63 5.82
C LYS A 22 -9.63 11.27 5.66
N ARG A 23 -8.73 10.60 4.93
CA ARG A 23 -7.39 11.10 4.65
C ARG A 23 -7.40 12.01 3.44
N PHE A 24 -6.76 13.17 3.58
CA PHE A 24 -6.50 14.14 2.53
C PHE A 24 -5.00 14.41 2.45
N TYR A 25 -4.56 14.82 1.28
CA TYR A 25 -3.20 15.27 1.01
C TYR A 25 -3.23 16.72 0.54
N GLU A 26 -2.31 17.51 1.05
CA GLU A 26 -2.09 18.90 0.63
C GLU A 26 -1.05 18.89 -0.49
N THR A 27 -1.42 19.41 -1.67
CA THR A 27 -0.52 19.57 -2.80
C THR A 27 0.41 20.76 -2.59
N PRO A 28 1.50 20.90 -3.36
CA PRO A 28 2.40 22.05 -3.28
C PRO A 28 1.70 23.39 -3.48
N ASP A 29 0.68 23.42 -4.33
CA ASP A 29 -0.15 24.60 -4.58
C ASP A 29 -1.21 24.87 -3.49
N GLY A 30 -1.20 24.10 -2.40
CA GLY A 30 -2.14 24.25 -1.28
C GLY A 30 -3.52 23.65 -1.53
N ASN A 31 -3.75 22.89 -2.60
CA ASN A 31 -4.99 22.18 -2.82
C ASN A 31 -5.09 20.96 -1.88
N LEU A 32 -6.28 20.66 -1.41
CA LEU A 32 -6.53 19.53 -0.53
C LEU A 32 -7.30 18.43 -1.26
N TYR A 33 -6.63 17.32 -1.58
CA TYR A 33 -7.23 16.20 -2.32
C TYR A 33 -7.45 14.99 -1.42
N PRO A 34 -8.61 14.30 -1.55
CA PRO A 34 -8.86 13.05 -0.83
C PRO A 34 -7.91 11.95 -1.30
N SER A 35 -7.55 11.03 -0.39
CA SER A 35 -6.79 9.84 -0.81
C SER A 35 -7.63 8.96 -1.73
N ILE A 36 -6.99 8.34 -2.73
CA ILE A 36 -7.64 7.37 -3.63
C ILE A 36 -8.32 6.24 -2.82
N THR A 37 -7.73 5.79 -1.73
CA THR A 37 -8.32 4.78 -0.85
C THR A 37 -9.59 5.29 -0.14
N THR A 38 -9.64 6.58 0.21
CA THR A 38 -10.85 7.23 0.75
C THR A 38 -11.96 7.23 -0.30
N VAL A 39 -11.65 7.60 -1.54
CA VAL A 39 -12.61 7.60 -2.66
C VAL A 39 -13.14 6.19 -2.91
N LEU A 40 -12.26 5.20 -3.05
CA LEU A 40 -12.65 3.81 -3.31
C LEU A 40 -13.42 3.16 -2.16
N SER A 41 -13.22 3.62 -0.91
CA SER A 41 -13.93 3.09 0.25
C SER A 41 -15.44 3.21 0.17
N VAL A 42 -15.96 4.10 -0.70
CA VAL A 42 -17.40 4.28 -0.89
C VAL A 42 -18.04 3.06 -1.60
N ARG A 43 -17.28 2.36 -2.46
CA ARG A 43 -17.79 1.26 -3.29
C ARG A 43 -18.20 0.01 -2.50
N ASN A 44 -17.49 -0.32 -1.41
CA ASN A 44 -17.59 -1.63 -0.74
C ASN A 44 -18.30 -1.61 0.63
N LYS A 45 -19.04 -0.56 0.95
CA LYS A 45 -19.66 -0.39 2.29
C LYS A 45 -20.71 -1.46 2.62
N LYS A 46 -21.48 -1.93 1.63
CA LYS A 46 -22.61 -2.85 1.88
C LYS A 46 -22.12 -4.20 2.41
N GLY A 47 -21.18 -4.85 1.74
CA GLY A 47 -20.65 -6.15 2.19
C GLY A 47 -19.95 -6.08 3.53
N LEU A 48 -19.19 -5.01 3.79
CA LEU A 48 -18.55 -4.78 5.09
C LEU A 48 -19.59 -4.59 6.21
N PHE A 49 -20.66 -3.82 5.94
CA PHE A 49 -21.73 -3.58 6.90
C PHE A 49 -22.49 -4.88 7.24
N GLU A 50 -22.84 -5.68 6.23
CA GLU A 50 -23.51 -6.97 6.42
C GLU A 50 -22.62 -7.96 7.20
N TRP A 51 -21.34 -8.01 6.91
CA TRP A 51 -20.38 -8.82 7.67
C TRP A 51 -20.29 -8.37 9.11
N ARG A 52 -20.14 -7.06 9.37
CA ARG A 52 -20.10 -6.51 10.75
C ARG A 52 -21.36 -6.85 11.53
N LYS A 53 -22.54 -6.71 10.90
CA LYS A 53 -23.83 -7.05 11.51
C LYS A 53 -23.90 -8.54 11.89
N ARG A 54 -23.30 -9.41 11.08
CA ARG A 54 -23.31 -10.87 11.33
C ARG A 54 -22.38 -11.28 12.45
N VAL A 55 -21.18 -10.72 12.54
CA VAL A 55 -20.16 -11.15 13.53
C VAL A 55 -20.16 -10.32 14.80
N GLY A 56 -20.82 -9.17 14.82
CA GLY A 56 -20.81 -8.19 15.90
C GLY A 56 -19.61 -7.23 15.84
N ASP A 57 -19.80 -6.05 16.43
CA ASP A 57 -18.80 -4.98 16.33
C ASP A 57 -17.49 -5.31 17.06
N GLU A 58 -17.56 -5.99 18.18
CA GLU A 58 -16.35 -6.39 18.94
C GLU A 58 -15.45 -7.30 18.09
N VAL A 59 -16.01 -8.38 17.55
CA VAL A 59 -15.28 -9.30 16.68
C VAL A 59 -14.77 -8.60 15.41
N ALA A 60 -15.61 -7.79 14.80
CA ALA A 60 -15.23 -7.05 13.59
C ALA A 60 -14.07 -6.09 13.85
N ASN A 61 -14.08 -5.36 14.97
CA ASN A 61 -13.00 -4.46 15.36
C ASN A 61 -11.71 -5.23 15.66
N TYR A 62 -11.79 -6.34 16.39
CA TYR A 62 -10.63 -7.20 16.66
C TYR A 62 -9.97 -7.71 15.37
N VAL A 63 -10.78 -8.22 14.42
CA VAL A 63 -10.30 -8.69 13.12
C VAL A 63 -9.67 -7.56 12.32
N ALA A 64 -10.30 -6.38 12.30
CA ALA A 64 -9.79 -5.20 11.58
C ALA A 64 -8.43 -4.74 12.15
N VAL A 65 -8.29 -4.65 13.47
CA VAL A 65 -7.02 -4.25 14.12
C VAL A 65 -5.93 -5.29 13.84
N LYS A 66 -6.23 -6.58 13.93
CA LYS A 66 -5.24 -7.63 13.60
C LYS A 66 -4.81 -7.58 12.14
N ALA A 67 -5.75 -7.37 11.21
CA ALA A 67 -5.45 -7.25 9.80
C ALA A 67 -4.57 -6.01 9.50
N ALA A 68 -4.91 -4.86 10.11
CA ALA A 68 -4.13 -3.63 9.97
C ALA A 68 -2.69 -3.81 10.50
N ASN A 69 -2.53 -4.35 11.71
CA ASN A 69 -1.20 -4.57 12.31
C ASN A 69 -0.35 -5.53 11.47
N ARG A 70 -0.96 -6.59 10.93
CA ARG A 70 -0.28 -7.52 10.03
C ARG A 70 0.14 -6.82 8.73
N GLY A 71 -0.77 -6.07 8.12
CA GLY A 71 -0.49 -5.29 6.91
C GLY A 71 0.68 -4.34 7.11
N THR A 72 0.61 -3.48 8.13
CA THR A 72 1.69 -2.54 8.47
C THR A 72 3.02 -3.26 8.69
N ALA A 73 3.02 -4.41 9.38
CA ALA A 73 4.25 -5.16 9.61
C ALA A 73 4.87 -5.69 8.30
N VAL A 74 4.04 -6.20 7.38
CA VAL A 74 4.52 -6.69 6.07
C VAL A 74 5.04 -5.54 5.22
N HIS A 75 4.34 -4.40 5.16
CA HIS A 75 4.80 -3.22 4.42
C HIS A 75 6.18 -2.76 4.91
N HIS A 76 6.39 -2.60 6.22
CA HIS A 76 7.72 -2.24 6.76
C HIS A 76 8.80 -3.28 6.44
N MET A 77 8.45 -4.57 6.40
CA MET A 77 9.41 -5.62 6.01
C MET A 77 9.79 -5.50 4.52
N CYS A 78 8.81 -5.19 3.66
CA CYS A 78 9.06 -4.96 2.24
C CYS A 78 9.92 -3.70 2.04
N GLU A 79 9.58 -2.61 2.71
CA GLU A 79 10.31 -1.35 2.67
C GLU A 79 11.77 -1.52 3.13
N ASP A 80 12.00 -2.11 4.33
CA ASP A 80 13.34 -2.36 4.85
C ASP A 80 14.14 -3.29 3.90
N TYR A 81 13.48 -4.30 3.30
CA TYR A 81 14.11 -5.23 2.37
C TYR A 81 14.55 -4.54 1.07
N LEU A 82 13.65 -3.78 0.47
CA LEU A 82 13.92 -3.03 -0.76
C LEU A 82 14.95 -1.92 -0.53
N ASN A 83 15.03 -1.35 0.67
CA ASN A 83 16.05 -0.38 1.08
C ASN A 83 17.42 -1.01 1.39
N ASN A 84 17.57 -2.32 1.29
CA ASN A 84 18.78 -3.06 1.67
C ASN A 84 19.13 -2.93 3.18
N ASP A 85 18.14 -2.66 4.03
CA ASP A 85 18.28 -2.45 5.49
C ASP A 85 17.45 -3.45 6.32
N PHE A 86 17.35 -4.69 5.84
CA PHE A 86 16.51 -5.71 6.45
C PHE A 86 17.15 -6.37 7.67
N ASP A 87 16.64 -6.04 8.87
CA ASP A 87 17.01 -6.70 10.13
C ASP A 87 16.12 -7.93 10.38
N GLU A 88 16.66 -9.10 10.08
CA GLU A 88 15.94 -10.37 10.20
C GLU A 88 15.53 -10.66 11.66
N GLU A 89 16.40 -10.38 12.64
CA GLU A 89 16.13 -10.66 14.06
C GLU A 89 15.03 -9.74 14.63
N LYS A 90 14.98 -8.50 14.18
CA LYS A 90 13.90 -7.55 14.48
C LYS A 90 12.56 -8.06 13.94
N HIS A 91 12.54 -8.48 12.68
CA HIS A 91 11.33 -8.84 11.96
C HIS A 91 10.75 -10.20 12.35
N LYS A 92 11.58 -11.20 12.68
CA LYS A 92 11.15 -12.52 13.17
C LYS A 92 10.24 -12.45 14.42
N LYS A 93 10.34 -11.39 15.22
CA LYS A 93 9.46 -11.18 16.38
C LYS A 93 7.97 -11.08 16.00
N LYS A 94 7.66 -10.70 14.76
CA LYS A 94 6.30 -10.69 14.20
C LYS A 94 6.11 -11.87 13.25
N PHE A 95 6.18 -13.09 13.79
CA PHE A 95 6.36 -14.33 13.05
C PHE A 95 5.41 -14.53 11.87
N LEU A 96 4.08 -14.30 12.03
CA LEU A 96 3.14 -14.46 10.92
C LEU A 96 3.40 -13.47 9.77
N ALA A 97 3.65 -12.20 10.09
CA ALA A 97 3.97 -11.19 9.08
C ALA A 97 5.32 -11.52 8.40
N TYR A 98 6.28 -12.02 9.17
CA TYR A 98 7.58 -12.46 8.66
C TYR A 98 7.43 -13.63 7.66
N CYS A 99 6.60 -14.63 7.96
CA CYS A 99 6.35 -15.73 7.03
C CYS A 99 5.71 -15.24 5.72
N LEU A 100 4.73 -14.34 5.80
CA LEU A 100 4.10 -13.74 4.61
C LEU A 100 5.11 -12.92 3.80
N PHE A 101 5.93 -12.11 4.46
CA PHE A 101 7.00 -11.37 3.81
C PHE A 101 8.00 -12.31 3.12
N LYS A 102 8.44 -13.39 3.77
CA LYS A 102 9.40 -14.34 3.17
C LYS A 102 8.86 -15.00 1.90
N GLN A 103 7.57 -15.32 1.89
CA GLN A 103 6.91 -15.83 0.68
C GLN A 103 6.90 -14.77 -0.41
N LEU A 104 6.44 -13.54 -0.09
CA LEU A 104 6.39 -12.42 -1.03
C LEU A 104 7.78 -12.07 -1.58
N ALA A 105 8.81 -12.04 -0.72
CA ALA A 105 10.17 -11.74 -1.14
C ALA A 105 10.67 -12.73 -2.21
N LYS A 106 10.50 -14.03 -1.95
CA LYS A 106 10.95 -15.08 -2.87
C LYS A 106 10.16 -15.10 -4.18
N GLU A 107 8.85 -14.91 -4.14
CA GLU A 107 7.97 -15.07 -5.30
C GLU A 107 7.88 -13.79 -6.15
N THR A 108 8.09 -12.62 -5.54
CA THR A 108 7.79 -11.33 -6.17
C THR A 108 8.91 -10.32 -6.02
N LEU A 109 9.35 -9.98 -4.79
CA LEU A 109 10.27 -8.86 -4.57
C LEU A 109 11.65 -9.09 -5.19
N ASP A 110 12.08 -10.34 -5.35
CA ASP A 110 13.34 -10.66 -6.02
C ASP A 110 13.34 -10.30 -7.52
N ASN A 111 12.16 -10.02 -8.10
CA ASN A 111 12.02 -9.52 -9.47
C ASN A 111 12.00 -7.98 -9.57
N VAL A 112 12.03 -7.28 -8.43
CA VAL A 112 12.11 -5.82 -8.37
C VAL A 112 13.56 -5.39 -8.47
N ASP A 113 13.84 -4.32 -9.20
CA ASP A 113 15.13 -3.61 -9.21
C ASP A 113 14.94 -2.14 -9.61
N ASN A 114 16.05 -1.37 -9.70
CA ASN A 114 16.02 0.04 -10.09
C ASN A 114 14.91 0.81 -9.37
N ILE A 115 14.98 0.83 -8.03
CA ILE A 115 13.96 1.45 -7.18
C ILE A 115 14.06 2.96 -7.30
N HIS A 116 12.97 3.59 -7.75
CA HIS A 116 12.88 5.03 -7.96
C HIS A 116 12.36 5.77 -6.73
N ALA A 117 11.34 5.23 -6.08
CA ALA A 117 10.76 5.80 -4.85
C ALA A 117 10.06 4.73 -4.02
N GLN A 118 9.99 4.94 -2.71
CA GLN A 118 9.19 4.15 -1.78
C GLN A 118 8.41 5.08 -0.86
N GLU A 119 7.20 4.67 -0.44
CA GLU A 119 6.34 5.40 0.51
C GLU A 119 6.19 6.89 0.13
N CYS A 120 6.08 7.20 -1.15
CA CYS A 120 6.01 8.56 -1.66
C CYS A 120 4.58 9.02 -1.96
N GLY A 121 4.34 10.32 -1.80
CA GLY A 121 3.08 10.96 -2.15
C GLY A 121 2.98 11.24 -3.64
N LEU A 122 1.82 10.92 -4.22
CA LEU A 122 1.46 11.27 -5.60
C LEU A 122 0.11 11.98 -5.61
N TYR A 123 -0.13 12.85 -6.60
CA TYR A 123 -1.42 13.52 -6.78
C TYR A 123 -1.74 13.80 -8.24
N SER A 124 -3.00 14.05 -8.53
CA SER A 124 -3.46 14.44 -9.85
C SER A 124 -4.44 15.62 -9.74
N ASP A 125 -4.08 16.75 -10.32
CA ASP A 125 -4.97 17.91 -10.44
C ASP A 125 -6.14 17.65 -11.38
N LYS A 126 -5.96 16.80 -12.37
CA LYS A 126 -7.00 16.38 -13.31
C LYS A 126 -8.13 15.64 -12.60
N TYR A 127 -7.78 14.69 -11.72
CA TYR A 127 -8.76 13.87 -11.01
C TYR A 127 -9.05 14.36 -9.57
N LYS A 128 -8.29 15.35 -9.09
CA LYS A 128 -8.38 15.90 -7.72
C LYS A 128 -8.32 14.81 -6.65
N VAL A 129 -7.39 13.90 -6.82
CA VAL A 129 -7.11 12.81 -5.88
C VAL A 129 -5.61 12.72 -5.63
N ALA A 130 -5.26 12.14 -4.50
CA ALA A 130 -3.87 11.91 -4.14
C ALA A 130 -3.72 10.56 -3.43
N GLY A 131 -2.49 10.17 -3.13
CA GLY A 131 -2.24 8.96 -2.36
C GLY A 131 -0.77 8.77 -2.07
N ARG A 132 -0.48 7.73 -1.32
CA ARG A 132 0.88 7.26 -1.03
C ARG A 132 1.05 5.91 -1.69
N VAL A 133 2.00 5.83 -2.60
CA VAL A 133 2.37 4.59 -3.27
C VAL A 133 3.44 3.86 -2.46
N ASP A 134 3.34 2.53 -2.37
CA ASP A 134 4.30 1.74 -1.59
C ASP A 134 5.67 1.72 -2.27
N CYS A 135 5.72 1.50 -3.61
CA CYS A 135 6.99 1.48 -4.34
C CYS A 135 6.79 1.81 -5.83
N ILE A 136 7.74 2.54 -6.40
CA ILE A 136 7.91 2.78 -7.83
C ILE A 136 9.28 2.21 -8.22
N ALA A 137 9.29 1.19 -9.06
CA ALA A 137 10.50 0.46 -9.42
C ALA A 137 10.33 -0.28 -10.75
N GLU A 138 11.39 -0.87 -11.25
CA GLU A 138 11.28 -1.85 -12.33
C GLU A 138 10.90 -3.21 -11.77
N TYR A 139 9.85 -3.83 -12.33
CA TYR A 139 9.46 -5.20 -12.08
C TYR A 139 9.67 -6.03 -13.34
N ASN A 140 10.56 -7.01 -13.30
CA ASN A 140 11.03 -7.74 -14.48
C ASN A 140 11.57 -6.83 -15.60
N GLY A 141 12.17 -5.69 -15.25
CA GLY A 141 12.72 -4.71 -16.19
C GLY A 141 11.71 -3.72 -16.76
N GLU A 142 10.46 -3.72 -16.29
CA GLU A 142 9.42 -2.77 -16.70
C GLU A 142 9.07 -1.83 -15.55
N LEU A 143 9.09 -0.51 -15.81
CA LEU A 143 8.70 0.50 -14.82
C LEU A 143 7.28 0.26 -14.33
N SER A 144 7.12 0.11 -13.03
CA SER A 144 5.89 -0.38 -12.43
C SER A 144 5.53 0.36 -11.14
N ILE A 145 4.24 0.52 -10.92
CA ILE A 145 3.67 0.86 -9.62
C ILE A 145 3.46 -0.44 -8.83
N ILE A 146 4.02 -0.51 -7.65
CA ILE A 146 3.96 -1.69 -6.78
C ILE A 146 3.24 -1.31 -5.50
N ASP A 147 2.20 -2.07 -5.15
CA ASP A 147 1.37 -1.84 -3.95
C ASP A 147 1.18 -3.17 -3.20
N PHE A 148 1.58 -3.21 -1.93
CA PHE A 148 1.57 -4.42 -1.13
C PHE A 148 0.22 -4.62 -0.45
N LYS A 149 -0.35 -5.80 -0.59
CA LYS A 149 -1.62 -6.14 0.05
C LYS A 149 -1.52 -7.47 0.79
N THR A 150 -2.04 -7.50 2.01
CA THR A 150 -2.17 -8.76 2.78
C THR A 150 -3.62 -9.20 2.80
N SER A 151 -3.85 -10.50 2.65
CA SER A 151 -5.16 -11.11 2.78
C SER A 151 -5.11 -12.33 3.69
N SER A 152 -6.20 -12.59 4.39
CA SER A 152 -6.39 -13.83 5.16
C SER A 152 -7.12 -14.93 4.36
N LYS A 153 -7.50 -14.63 3.12
CA LYS A 153 -8.21 -15.52 2.21
C LYS A 153 -7.64 -15.38 0.82
N GLU A 154 -7.72 -16.44 0.05
CA GLU A 154 -7.51 -16.37 -1.39
C GLU A 154 -8.51 -15.37 -2.00
N ARG A 155 -8.05 -14.61 -2.97
CA ARG A 155 -8.83 -13.56 -3.62
C ARG A 155 -8.87 -13.83 -5.13
N ASN A 156 -9.99 -13.50 -5.73
CA ASN A 156 -10.16 -13.50 -7.19
C ASN A 156 -10.02 -12.06 -7.74
N ASP A 157 -9.94 -11.92 -9.05
CA ASP A 157 -9.78 -10.63 -9.73
C ASP A 157 -10.93 -9.66 -9.46
N GLU A 158 -12.15 -10.14 -9.35
CA GLU A 158 -13.33 -9.33 -9.03
C GLU A 158 -13.18 -8.64 -7.65
N TRP A 159 -12.63 -9.36 -6.66
CA TRP A 159 -12.38 -8.79 -5.34
C TRP A 159 -11.17 -7.86 -5.31
N ASN A 160 -10.31 -7.94 -6.31
CA ASN A 160 -9.12 -7.10 -6.45
C ASN A 160 -9.37 -5.85 -7.31
N GLU A 161 -10.55 -5.67 -7.91
CA GLU A 161 -10.87 -4.54 -8.80
C GLU A 161 -10.45 -3.18 -8.18
N ASN A 162 -10.75 -2.95 -6.90
CA ASN A 162 -10.36 -1.70 -6.24
C ASN A 162 -8.84 -1.54 -6.10
N TYR A 163 -8.07 -2.62 -6.01
CA TYR A 163 -6.62 -2.56 -5.99
C TYR A 163 -6.06 -2.24 -7.37
N TYR A 164 -6.65 -2.79 -8.42
CA TYR A 164 -6.29 -2.44 -9.80
C TYR A 164 -6.59 -0.97 -10.11
N ILE A 165 -7.75 -0.46 -9.69
CA ILE A 165 -8.09 0.98 -9.83
C ILE A 165 -7.11 1.84 -9.03
N GLN A 166 -6.74 1.43 -7.81
CA GLN A 166 -5.77 2.15 -7.00
C GLN A 166 -4.40 2.21 -7.68
N ALA A 167 -3.89 1.10 -8.18
CA ALA A 167 -2.60 1.04 -8.86
C ALA A 167 -2.62 1.85 -10.17
N SER A 168 -3.70 1.75 -10.96
CA SER A 168 -3.87 2.56 -12.18
C SER A 168 -3.93 4.06 -11.88
N ALA A 169 -4.59 4.45 -10.78
CA ALA A 169 -4.63 5.84 -10.37
C ALA A 169 -3.23 6.35 -9.97
N TYR A 170 -2.42 5.52 -9.31
CA TYR A 170 -1.04 5.90 -9.00
C TYR A 170 -0.17 6.01 -10.26
N ALA A 171 -0.36 5.14 -11.25
CA ALA A 171 0.32 5.28 -12.55
C ALA A 171 -0.01 6.61 -13.22
N GLU A 172 -1.30 6.95 -13.32
CA GLU A 172 -1.77 8.23 -13.86
C GLU A 172 -1.32 9.47 -13.06
N MET A 173 -1.03 9.32 -11.77
CA MET A 173 -0.49 10.40 -10.94
C MET A 173 1.02 10.56 -11.11
N PHE A 174 1.70 9.50 -11.52
CA PHE A 174 3.14 9.45 -11.71
C PHE A 174 3.56 9.96 -13.10
N GLU A 175 2.74 9.77 -14.15
CA GLU A 175 2.94 10.28 -15.50
C GLU A 175 2.82 11.81 -15.60
#